data_d13d1182b2d09494ee7831a12e996eaf
#
_entry.id   d13d1182b2d09494ee7831a12e996eaf
#
_cell.length_a   1.000
_cell.length_b   1.000
_cell.length_c   1.000
_cell.angle_alpha   90.00
_cell.angle_beta   90.00
_cell.angle_gamma   90.00
#
_symmetry.space_group_name_H-M   'P 1'
#
loop_
_entity.id
_entity.type
_entity.pdbx_description
1 polymer ?
#
loop_
_entity_poly.entity_id
_entity_poly.type
_entity_poly.pdbx_seq_one_letter_code
_entity_poly.pdbx_strand_id
1 'polypeptide(L)'
;MARLSLEERLNRIEDKISEKSFRENKGLGNEVGYYVFDYDPRAELEVRNHIAYLKDRINNGNKDFKIIEFDLFHTMIQVLEEEGYLEAFFDLEKDNGFFDMADSLVETLGLDETNELNLIISKILQEDLTDSVIFLTGVGKCHPILSLIHI
;
A
#
# COMPACT_ATOMS: atom_id res chain seq x y z
N MET A 1 29.44 -9.60 -2.24
CA MET A 1 28.44 -9.55 -3.34
C MET A 1 28.11 -8.11 -3.66
N ALA A 2 28.11 -7.77 -4.94
CA ALA A 2 27.66 -6.44 -5.35
C ALA A 2 26.14 -6.32 -5.07
N ARG A 3 25.75 -5.21 -4.44
CA ARG A 3 24.35 -4.87 -4.25
C ARG A 3 23.76 -4.49 -5.61
N LEU A 4 22.62 -5.07 -5.96
CA LEU A 4 21.92 -4.75 -7.21
C LEU A 4 21.57 -3.27 -7.26
N SER A 5 21.68 -2.67 -8.45
CA SER A 5 21.20 -1.31 -8.68
C SER A 5 19.67 -1.21 -8.49
N LEU A 6 19.17 0.00 -8.31
CA LEU A 6 17.71 0.22 -8.21
C LEU A 6 17.01 -0.27 -9.48
N GLU A 7 17.55 0.05 -10.66
CA GLU A 7 17.00 -0.38 -11.94
C GLU A 7 16.91 -1.91 -12.07
N GLU A 8 17.97 -2.63 -11.70
CA GLU A 8 17.97 -4.10 -11.70
C GLU A 8 16.91 -4.67 -10.74
N ARG A 9 16.73 -4.02 -9.59
CA ARG A 9 15.71 -4.43 -8.60
C ARG A 9 14.30 -4.17 -9.11
N LEU A 10 14.05 -3.00 -9.72
CA LEU A 10 12.76 -2.65 -10.31
C LEU A 10 12.37 -3.62 -11.43
N ASN A 11 13.31 -3.96 -12.30
CA ASN A 11 13.06 -4.89 -13.41
C ASN A 11 12.69 -6.31 -12.93
N ARG A 12 13.12 -6.70 -11.74
CA ARG A 12 12.75 -8.00 -11.14
C ARG A 12 11.33 -8.06 -10.58
N ILE A 13 10.66 -6.92 -10.40
CA ILE A 13 9.28 -6.91 -9.89
C ILE A 13 8.36 -7.66 -10.85
N GLU A 14 8.44 -7.37 -12.17
CA GLU A 14 7.60 -8.04 -13.16
C GLU A 14 7.82 -9.56 -13.16
N ASP A 15 9.07 -9.99 -13.13
CA ASP A 15 9.40 -11.42 -13.09
C ASP A 15 8.76 -12.07 -11.85
N LYS A 16 8.90 -11.43 -10.70
CA LYS A 16 8.38 -11.96 -9.43
C LYS A 16 6.86 -12.08 -9.42
N ILE A 17 6.15 -11.04 -9.79
CA ILE A 17 4.67 -11.06 -9.81
C ILE A 17 4.10 -11.95 -10.92
N SER A 18 4.90 -12.26 -11.95
CA SER A 18 4.51 -13.18 -13.02
C SER A 18 4.64 -14.65 -12.61
N GLU A 19 5.36 -14.96 -11.54
CA GLU A 19 5.45 -16.32 -11.01
C GLU A 19 4.07 -16.79 -10.52
N LYS A 20 3.62 -17.94 -11.02
CA LYS A 20 2.35 -18.53 -10.60
C LYS A 20 2.34 -18.86 -9.10
N SER A 21 3.47 -19.34 -8.57
CA SER A 21 3.66 -19.61 -7.14
C SER A 21 3.46 -18.39 -6.26
N PHE A 22 3.86 -17.20 -6.71
CA PHE A 22 3.62 -15.94 -6.03
C PHE A 22 2.13 -15.62 -5.96
N ARG A 23 1.43 -15.69 -7.08
CA ARG A 23 0.01 -15.34 -7.20
C ARG A 23 -0.93 -16.34 -6.52
N GLU A 24 -0.54 -17.61 -6.47
CA GLU A 24 -1.32 -18.67 -5.83
C GLU A 24 -0.99 -18.85 -4.34
N ASN A 25 -0.12 -18.00 -3.76
CA ASN A 25 0.38 -18.15 -2.39
C ASN A 25 0.94 -19.55 -2.06
N LYS A 26 1.47 -20.25 -3.07
CA LYS A 26 2.12 -21.55 -2.93
C LYS A 26 3.59 -21.34 -2.54
N GLY A 27 3.82 -20.83 -1.36
CA GLY A 27 5.12 -20.76 -0.71
C GLY A 27 5.17 -21.65 0.52
N LEU A 28 6.23 -21.58 1.29
CA LEU A 28 6.48 -22.34 2.51
C LEU A 28 5.38 -22.09 3.58
N GLY A 29 4.36 -22.93 3.61
CA GLY A 29 3.30 -22.91 4.62
C GLY A 29 2.08 -22.07 4.24
N ASN A 30 1.18 -21.85 5.21
CA ASN A 30 -0.05 -21.07 5.06
C ASN A 30 0.19 -19.54 5.16
N GLU A 31 1.39 -19.06 4.89
CA GLU A 31 1.72 -17.66 4.95
C GLU A 31 1.21 -16.94 3.70
N VAL A 32 0.53 -15.82 3.91
CA VAL A 32 0.17 -14.90 2.83
C VAL A 32 1.47 -14.36 2.22
N GLY A 33 1.72 -14.68 0.95
CA GLY A 33 2.89 -14.20 0.25
C GLY A 33 2.79 -12.70 0.00
N TYR A 34 3.44 -11.88 0.83
CA TYR A 34 3.65 -10.49 0.51
C TYR A 34 5.16 -10.19 0.47
N TYR A 35 5.53 -9.18 -0.31
CA TYR A 35 6.90 -8.76 -0.49
C TYR A 35 7.02 -7.26 -0.30
N VAL A 36 8.09 -6.85 0.36
CA VAL A 36 8.41 -5.43 0.57
C VAL A 36 9.50 -5.03 -0.41
N PHE A 37 9.25 -3.98 -1.16
CA PHE A 37 10.25 -3.32 -1.99
C PHE A 37 10.67 -2.03 -1.29
N ASP A 38 11.80 -2.07 -0.62
CA ASP A 38 12.39 -0.91 0.05
C ASP A 38 13.31 -0.14 -0.89
N TYR A 39 13.37 1.18 -0.75
CA TYR A 39 14.24 2.04 -1.56
C TYR A 39 14.56 3.34 -0.83
N ASP A 40 15.62 4.00 -1.28
CA ASP A 40 15.99 5.32 -0.78
C ASP A 40 14.87 6.34 -1.14
N PRO A 41 14.37 7.14 -0.19
CA PRO A 41 13.32 8.14 -0.46
C PRO A 41 13.63 9.09 -1.62
N ARG A 42 14.91 9.33 -1.91
CA ARG A 42 15.34 10.15 -3.06
C ARG A 42 14.98 9.52 -4.42
N ALA A 43 14.75 8.22 -4.44
CA ALA A 43 14.35 7.47 -5.63
C ALA A 43 12.83 7.37 -5.81
N GLU A 44 12.03 8.04 -4.98
CA GLU A 44 10.56 7.97 -4.98
C GLU A 44 9.95 8.19 -6.37
N LEU A 45 10.42 9.21 -7.08
CA LEU A 45 9.90 9.52 -8.42
C LEU A 45 10.20 8.42 -9.44
N GLU A 46 11.41 7.85 -9.38
CA GLU A 46 11.83 6.74 -10.26
C GLU A 46 10.99 5.50 -10.01
N VAL A 47 10.80 5.13 -8.74
CA VAL A 47 9.96 3.98 -8.34
C VAL A 47 8.51 4.19 -8.77
N ARG A 48 7.95 5.36 -8.52
CA ARG A 48 6.58 5.70 -8.91
C ARG A 48 6.36 5.61 -10.42
N ASN A 49 7.27 6.14 -11.20
CA ASN A 49 7.22 6.07 -12.66
C ASN A 49 7.30 4.62 -13.16
N HIS A 50 8.15 3.81 -12.55
CA HIS A 50 8.26 2.39 -12.90
C HIS A 50 6.98 1.62 -12.57
N ILE A 51 6.35 1.88 -11.43
CA ILE A 51 5.07 1.26 -11.06
C ILE A 51 3.97 1.65 -12.05
N ALA A 52 3.88 2.91 -12.44
CA ALA A 52 2.93 3.37 -13.44
C ALA A 52 3.14 2.68 -14.79
N TYR A 53 4.37 2.59 -15.24
CA TYR A 53 4.74 1.85 -16.45
C TYR A 53 4.36 0.37 -16.37
N LEU A 54 4.67 -0.28 -15.26
CA LEU A 54 4.39 -1.71 -15.07
C LEU A 54 2.88 -2.01 -15.04
N LYS A 55 2.10 -1.16 -14.38
CA LYS A 55 0.64 -1.25 -14.39
C LYS A 55 0.07 -1.13 -15.79
N ASP A 56 0.49 -0.11 -16.54
CA ASP A 56 0.02 0.09 -17.90
C ASP A 56 0.36 -1.11 -18.79
N ARG A 57 1.60 -1.57 -18.74
CA ARG A 57 2.07 -2.70 -19.53
C ARG A 57 1.32 -4.00 -19.23
N ILE A 58 1.10 -4.32 -17.96
CA ILE A 58 0.44 -5.56 -17.55
C ILE A 58 -1.06 -5.47 -17.77
N ASN A 59 -1.69 -4.39 -17.38
CA ASN A 59 -3.15 -4.25 -17.44
C ASN A 59 -3.68 -4.10 -18.86
N ASN A 60 -2.87 -3.57 -19.78
CA ASN A 60 -3.21 -3.47 -21.21
C ASN A 60 -2.60 -4.58 -22.06
N GLY A 61 -1.86 -5.50 -21.46
CA GLY A 61 -1.24 -6.64 -22.12
C GLY A 61 -2.13 -7.90 -22.12
N ASN A 62 -1.54 -9.02 -22.53
CA ASN A 62 -2.19 -10.33 -22.59
C ASN A 62 -1.86 -11.20 -21.36
N LYS A 63 -1.72 -10.60 -20.20
CA LYS A 63 -1.49 -11.34 -18.94
C LYS A 63 -2.82 -11.88 -18.38
N ASP A 64 -2.75 -13.00 -17.68
CA ASP A 64 -3.87 -13.63 -16.97
C ASP A 64 -4.16 -13.00 -15.60
N PHE A 65 -3.51 -11.89 -15.30
CA PHE A 65 -3.68 -11.11 -14.07
C PHE A 65 -3.51 -9.62 -14.34
N LYS A 66 -4.00 -8.82 -13.43
CA LYS A 66 -3.85 -7.35 -13.44
C LYS A 66 -3.18 -6.85 -12.16
N ILE A 67 -2.65 -5.65 -12.20
CA ILE A 67 -2.14 -4.94 -11.03
C ILE A 67 -3.19 -3.94 -10.57
N ILE A 68 -3.53 -3.97 -9.29
CA ILE A 68 -4.34 -2.95 -8.62
C ILE A 68 -3.45 -2.26 -7.60
N GLU A 69 -3.32 -0.95 -7.71
CA GLU A 69 -2.56 -0.14 -6.77
C GLU A 69 -3.46 0.61 -5.81
N PHE A 70 -3.13 0.52 -4.52
CA PHE A 70 -3.68 1.38 -3.49
C PHE A 70 -2.56 2.26 -2.93
N ASP A 71 -2.58 3.55 -3.26
CA ASP A 71 -1.79 4.55 -2.54
C ASP A 71 -2.42 4.73 -1.16
N LEU A 72 -1.74 4.27 -0.13
CA LEU A 72 -2.31 4.21 1.22
C LEU A 72 -2.61 5.59 1.80
N PHE A 73 -1.83 6.61 1.45
CA PHE A 73 -2.14 7.97 1.85
C PHE A 73 -3.45 8.46 1.22
N HIS A 74 -3.61 8.25 -0.08
CA HIS A 74 -4.83 8.60 -0.79
C HIS A 74 -6.04 7.82 -0.25
N THR A 75 -5.88 6.52 -0.01
CA THR A 75 -6.92 5.66 0.56
C THR A 75 -7.34 6.14 1.94
N MET A 76 -6.39 6.53 2.79
CA MET A 76 -6.66 7.09 4.12
C MET A 76 -7.48 8.39 4.03
N ILE A 77 -7.08 9.32 3.17
CA ILE A 77 -7.80 10.57 2.95
C ILE A 77 -9.23 10.30 2.45
N GLN A 78 -9.37 9.39 1.51
CA GLN A 78 -10.67 9.02 0.96
C GLN A 78 -11.60 8.43 2.03
N VAL A 79 -11.10 7.54 2.88
CA VAL A 79 -11.87 6.98 4.00
C VAL A 79 -12.33 8.09 4.95
N LEU A 80 -11.45 9.02 5.31
CA LEU A 80 -11.79 10.13 6.19
C LEU A 80 -12.84 11.08 5.60
N GLU A 81 -12.79 11.32 4.28
CA GLU A 81 -13.81 12.11 3.57
C GLU A 81 -15.17 11.40 3.58
N GLU A 82 -15.17 10.11 3.23
CA GLU A 82 -16.41 9.31 3.18
C GLU A 82 -17.09 9.17 4.55
N GLU A 83 -16.28 9.02 5.60
CA GLU A 83 -16.79 8.97 6.99
C GLU A 83 -17.11 10.35 7.59
N GLY A 84 -16.78 11.43 6.89
CA GLY A 84 -17.05 12.81 7.35
C GLY A 84 -16.10 13.32 8.43
N TYR A 85 -14.91 12.72 8.59
CA TYR A 85 -13.96 13.06 9.66
C TYR A 85 -12.81 13.97 9.21
N LEU A 86 -12.61 14.19 7.92
CA LEU A 86 -11.40 14.85 7.42
C LEU A 86 -11.21 16.26 8.00
N GLU A 87 -12.26 17.09 7.99
CA GLU A 87 -12.18 18.45 8.53
C GLU A 87 -11.90 18.47 10.04
N ALA A 88 -12.51 17.54 10.79
CA ALA A 88 -12.29 17.43 12.22
C ALA A 88 -10.82 17.11 12.55
N PHE A 89 -10.15 16.30 11.73
CA PHE A 89 -8.73 16.01 11.92
C PHE A 89 -7.82 17.17 11.54
N PHE A 90 -8.17 17.98 10.56
CA PHE A 90 -7.44 19.23 10.28
C PHE A 90 -7.55 20.23 11.44
N ASP A 91 -8.73 20.36 12.01
CA ASP A 91 -8.94 21.21 13.19
C ASP A 91 -8.18 20.68 14.41
N LEU A 92 -8.19 19.36 14.62
CA LEU A 92 -7.46 18.72 15.71
C LEU A 92 -5.95 18.93 15.58
N GLU A 93 -5.38 18.78 14.39
CA GLU A 93 -3.98 19.05 14.13
C GLU A 93 -3.60 20.50 14.44
N LYS A 94 -4.45 21.45 14.03
CA LYS A 94 -4.28 22.88 14.26
C LYS A 94 -4.32 23.24 15.73
N ASP A 95 -5.24 22.65 16.49
CA ASP A 95 -5.48 23.01 17.89
C ASP A 95 -4.55 22.27 18.86
N ASN A 96 -4.26 20.99 18.59
CA ASN A 96 -3.53 20.08 19.50
C ASN A 96 -2.18 19.63 18.97
N GLY A 97 -1.89 19.85 17.69
CA GLY A 97 -0.66 19.43 17.03
C GLY A 97 -0.72 18.04 16.38
N PHE A 98 0.30 17.74 15.61
CA PHE A 98 0.38 16.55 14.78
C PHE A 98 0.29 15.23 15.55
N PHE A 99 0.96 15.10 16.68
CA PHE A 99 1.02 13.83 17.41
C PHE A 99 -0.34 13.44 18.01
N ASP A 100 -1.06 14.39 18.60
CA ASP A 100 -2.40 14.13 19.14
C ASP A 100 -3.38 13.79 18.01
N MET A 101 -3.28 14.47 16.89
CA MET A 101 -4.05 14.16 15.69
C MET A 101 -3.72 12.76 15.17
N ALA A 102 -2.45 12.39 15.07
CA ALA A 102 -2.01 11.08 14.58
C ALA A 102 -2.51 9.94 15.48
N ASP A 103 -2.45 10.08 16.80
CA ASP A 103 -2.95 9.08 17.74
C ASP A 103 -4.47 8.89 17.60
N SER A 104 -5.21 9.98 17.44
CA SER A 104 -6.66 9.94 17.21
C SER A 104 -7.02 9.30 15.86
N LEU A 105 -6.20 9.52 14.83
CA LEU A 105 -6.37 8.86 13.52
C LEU A 105 -6.17 7.34 13.61
N VAL A 106 -5.13 6.89 14.31
CA VAL A 106 -4.88 5.45 14.50
C VAL A 106 -6.08 4.78 15.14
N GLU A 107 -6.65 5.39 16.19
CA GLU A 107 -7.84 4.87 16.86
C GLU A 107 -9.08 4.88 15.94
N THR A 108 -9.34 6.01 15.28
CA THR A 108 -10.51 6.19 14.41
C THR A 108 -10.50 5.24 13.21
N LEU A 109 -9.34 5.03 12.60
CA LEU A 109 -9.18 4.11 11.47
C LEU A 109 -9.13 2.63 11.89
N GLY A 110 -9.09 2.34 13.19
CA GLY A 110 -8.98 0.98 13.70
C GLY A 110 -7.65 0.31 13.40
N LEU A 111 -6.56 1.06 13.45
CA LEU A 111 -5.22 0.57 13.13
C LEU A 111 -4.48 -0.03 14.34
N ASP A 112 -5.05 0.06 15.54
CA ASP A 112 -4.46 -0.57 16.70
C ASP A 112 -4.72 -2.09 16.71
N GLU A 113 -3.85 -2.84 17.39
CA GLU A 113 -3.89 -4.31 17.41
C GLU A 113 -5.15 -4.88 18.07
N THR A 114 -5.93 -4.06 18.77
CA THR A 114 -7.13 -4.47 19.50
C THR A 114 -8.43 -4.28 18.71
N ASN A 115 -8.33 -3.63 17.54
CA ASN A 115 -9.52 -3.25 16.76
C ASN A 115 -9.70 -4.21 15.56
N GLU A 116 -10.85 -4.88 15.52
CA GLU A 116 -11.23 -5.77 14.43
C GLU A 116 -11.68 -5.01 13.16
N LEU A 117 -11.93 -3.68 13.27
CA LEU A 117 -12.43 -2.83 12.20
C LEU A 117 -11.35 -1.90 11.64
N ASN A 118 -10.45 -2.46 10.85
CA ASN A 118 -9.50 -1.66 10.10
C ASN A 118 -10.18 -1.07 8.85
N LEU A 119 -10.46 0.23 8.87
CA LEU A 119 -11.17 0.92 7.80
C LEU A 119 -10.39 0.96 6.49
N ILE A 120 -9.05 0.95 6.55
CA ILE A 120 -8.19 0.89 5.35
C ILE A 120 -8.34 -0.46 4.65
N ILE A 121 -8.24 -1.56 5.40
CA ILE A 121 -8.43 -2.90 4.86
C ILE A 121 -9.86 -3.05 4.33
N SER A 122 -10.86 -2.58 5.08
CA SER A 122 -12.26 -2.63 4.66
C SER A 122 -12.48 -1.91 3.33
N LYS A 123 -11.83 -0.76 3.14
CA LYS A 123 -11.90 0.00 1.88
C LYS A 123 -11.26 -0.77 0.72
N ILE A 124 -10.10 -1.35 0.92
CA ILE A 124 -9.41 -2.17 -0.09
C ILE A 124 -10.26 -3.36 -0.51
N LEU A 125 -10.88 -4.03 0.45
CA LEU A 125 -11.72 -5.23 0.21
C LEU A 125 -13.05 -4.94 -0.47
N GLN A 126 -13.45 -3.68 -0.66
CA GLN A 126 -14.62 -3.31 -1.47
C GLN A 126 -14.39 -3.47 -2.97
N GLU A 127 -13.13 -3.48 -3.40
CA GLU A 127 -12.76 -3.65 -4.80
C GLU A 127 -12.78 -5.13 -5.23
N ASP A 128 -13.02 -5.38 -6.50
CA ASP A 128 -12.85 -6.72 -7.08
C ASP A 128 -11.36 -7.03 -7.27
N LEU A 129 -10.82 -7.85 -6.38
CA LEU A 129 -9.40 -8.23 -6.35
C LEU A 129 -9.13 -9.56 -7.09
N THR A 130 -10.12 -10.10 -7.80
CA THR A 130 -9.99 -11.37 -8.54
C THR A 130 -8.88 -11.27 -9.59
N ASP A 131 -8.04 -12.30 -9.66
CA ASP A 131 -6.91 -12.39 -10.60
C ASP A 131 -6.01 -11.13 -10.58
N SER A 132 -5.73 -10.62 -9.39
CA SER A 132 -4.97 -9.38 -9.23
C SER A 132 -3.76 -9.56 -8.34
N VAL A 133 -2.72 -8.78 -8.62
CA VAL A 133 -1.62 -8.50 -7.71
C VAL A 133 -1.85 -7.10 -7.13
N ILE A 134 -1.84 -6.99 -5.82
CA ILE A 134 -2.11 -5.73 -5.13
C ILE A 134 -0.78 -5.05 -4.81
N PHE A 135 -0.65 -3.81 -5.24
CA PHE A 135 0.45 -2.93 -4.86
C PHE A 135 -0.02 -1.94 -3.80
N LEU A 136 0.59 -2.00 -2.64
CA LEU A 136 0.40 -1.01 -1.58
C LEU A 136 1.54 0.00 -1.66
N THR A 137 1.22 1.23 -2.02
CA THR A 137 2.18 2.32 -2.20
C THR A 137 1.90 3.48 -1.26
N GLY A 138 2.77 4.46 -1.21
CA GLY A 138 2.56 5.66 -0.38
C GLY A 138 2.72 5.44 1.13
N VAL A 139 3.28 4.31 1.56
CA VAL A 139 3.46 3.98 2.99
C VAL A 139 4.28 5.05 3.71
N GLY A 140 5.37 5.53 3.10
CA GLY A 140 6.21 6.57 3.69
C GLY A 140 5.49 7.91 3.91
N LYS A 141 4.48 8.21 3.10
CA LYS A 141 3.65 9.42 3.27
C LYS A 141 2.70 9.32 4.48
N CYS A 142 2.38 8.12 4.89
CA CYS A 142 1.45 7.86 5.99
C CYS A 142 2.15 7.71 7.35
N HIS A 143 3.47 7.53 7.36
CA HIS A 143 4.21 7.38 8.61
C HIS A 143 4.15 8.66 9.48
N PRO A 144 3.94 8.57 10.81
CA PRO A 144 3.84 7.35 11.64
C PRO A 144 2.42 6.78 11.79
N ILE A 145 1.42 7.33 11.14
CA ILE A 145 0.00 6.97 11.33
C ILE A 145 -0.24 5.53 10.86
N LEU A 146 0.23 5.20 9.66
CA LEU A 146 0.06 3.91 9.02
C LEU A 146 1.42 3.31 8.68
N SER A 147 1.59 2.03 8.97
CA SER A 147 2.76 1.24 8.57
C SER A 147 2.32 -0.14 8.09
N LEU A 148 3.26 -0.90 7.50
CA LEU A 148 2.97 -2.24 7.00
C LEU A 148 2.52 -3.23 8.08
N ILE A 149 2.80 -2.97 9.36
CA ILE A 149 2.33 -3.82 10.46
C ILE A 149 0.84 -3.61 10.79
N HIS A 150 0.23 -2.55 10.27
CA HIS A 150 -1.19 -2.24 10.48
C HIS A 150 -2.12 -2.79 9.38
N ILE A 151 -1.55 -3.45 8.35
CA ILE A 151 -2.31 -3.89 7.17
C ILE A 151 -2.33 -5.42 7.05
#